data_35301663967a384822aa4137f86fb12c
#
_entry.id   35301663967a384822aa4137f86fb12c
#
_cell.length_a   1.000
_cell.length_b   1.000
_cell.length_c   1.000
_cell.angle_alpha   90.00
_cell.angle_beta   90.00
_cell.angle_gamma   90.00
#
_symmetry.space_group_name_H-M   'P 1'
#
loop_
_entity.id
_entity.type
_entity.pdbx_description
1 polymer ?
#
loop_
_entity_poly.entity_id
_entity_poly.type
_entity_poly.pdbx_seq_one_letter_code
_entity_poly.pdbx_strand_id
1 'polypeptide(L)'
;MTAIFNEITKFFQGLRPLDRITVSQWADKYRFLSPVSSAESGQYRTSRTPYLRDIMDCLSVHDSHRKIVFVKAAQIGGTEGASNFVGYSMHIAPAPTMFVQPTDKMVERLSKGRIDPLIENCPELKQRVAPAKSRDSNNTITQKNFPGGLLLMVGANSAAGLRSVPIRNLILDEVDAYPQDLDGEGSPIDLAIARTRTFPNHKIFMLSTPTIEGLSAIEREFLETDQNYYHVPCPHCGVMQPLVFANLKWEEGKPQTAKYKCNHCGELIAERHKITMLANGQWVPAKPENVNHDVIGFHLNSLYSPYGWHSWEQIARDFIAAKENPSKLKVFVNTTLGQTWAEKGEAPPYKNLYNRREQYKTNHVPADVCFLTAGVDVQRDRLELEIVGWCADKRSYSIDYRVIEGDTAGTAVWDDLAAVVGERWPRKDGMEFPIRMMAVDTGYNTTHV
;
A
#
# COMPACT_ATOMS: atom_id res chain seq x y z
N MET A 1 9.30 -55.82 -14.08
CA MET A 1 9.91 -55.45 -12.78
C MET A 1 10.27 -53.98 -12.68
N THR A 2 10.88 -53.35 -13.67
CA THR A 2 11.31 -51.94 -13.65
C THR A 2 10.14 -50.92 -13.46
N ALA A 3 8.99 -51.18 -14.08
CA ALA A 3 7.83 -50.29 -13.98
C ALA A 3 7.22 -50.30 -12.56
N ILE A 4 7.06 -51.46 -11.95
CA ILE A 4 6.57 -51.62 -10.57
C ILE A 4 7.50 -50.96 -9.56
N PHE A 5 8.82 -51.11 -9.77
CA PHE A 5 9.82 -50.46 -8.90
C PHE A 5 9.77 -48.95 -8.99
N ASN A 6 9.54 -48.39 -10.17
CA ASN A 6 9.34 -46.95 -10.37
C ASN A 6 8.07 -46.43 -9.71
N GLU A 7 6.97 -47.19 -9.75
CA GLU A 7 5.70 -46.83 -9.09
C GLU A 7 5.85 -46.86 -7.56
N ILE A 8 6.50 -47.92 -7.02
CA ILE A 8 6.80 -48.03 -5.59
C ILE A 8 7.72 -46.89 -5.13
N THR A 9 8.71 -46.53 -5.91
CA THR A 9 9.62 -45.43 -5.60
C THR A 9 8.89 -44.09 -5.58
N LYS A 10 8.00 -43.84 -6.54
CA LYS A 10 7.14 -42.66 -6.56
C LYS A 10 6.20 -42.60 -5.37
N PHE A 11 5.62 -43.73 -4.96
CA PHE A 11 4.75 -43.81 -3.78
C PHE A 11 5.53 -43.43 -2.50
N PHE A 12 6.70 -43.97 -2.28
CA PHE A 12 7.54 -43.62 -1.12
C PHE A 12 8.08 -42.18 -1.18
N GLN A 13 8.32 -41.65 -2.38
CA GLN A 13 8.65 -40.21 -2.54
C GLN A 13 7.49 -39.29 -2.12
N GLY A 14 6.23 -39.71 -2.38
CA GLY A 14 5.04 -38.99 -1.94
C GLY A 14 4.80 -39.03 -0.43
N LEU A 15 5.34 -40.01 0.28
CA LEU A 15 5.28 -40.15 1.74
C LEU A 15 6.41 -39.43 2.47
N ARG A 16 7.41 -38.86 1.75
CA ARG A 16 8.46 -38.08 2.39
C ARG A 16 7.86 -36.84 3.06
N PRO A 17 8.20 -36.58 4.34
CA PRO A 17 7.86 -35.30 4.96
C PRO A 17 8.40 -34.14 4.11
N LEU A 18 7.65 -33.05 4.02
CA LEU A 18 8.13 -31.83 3.39
C LEU A 18 9.44 -31.38 4.04
N ASP A 19 10.41 -30.98 3.24
CA ASP A 19 11.64 -30.36 3.74
C ASP A 19 11.25 -29.13 4.61
N ARG A 20 11.78 -29.08 5.84
CA ARG A 20 11.52 -27.97 6.77
C ARG A 20 12.35 -26.72 6.45
N ILE A 21 12.57 -26.44 5.17
CA ILE A 21 13.25 -25.21 4.73
C ILE A 21 12.24 -24.06 4.63
N THR A 22 12.72 -22.85 4.92
CA THR A 22 11.93 -21.64 4.76
C THR A 22 11.96 -21.11 3.33
N VAL A 23 11.13 -20.10 3.02
CA VAL A 23 11.14 -19.47 1.68
C VAL A 23 12.48 -18.83 1.37
N SER A 24 13.13 -18.17 2.34
CA SER A 24 14.45 -17.58 2.14
C SER A 24 15.52 -18.64 1.89
N GLN A 25 15.51 -19.74 2.64
CA GLN A 25 16.43 -20.86 2.46
C GLN A 25 16.21 -21.58 1.12
N TRP A 26 14.93 -21.71 0.69
CA TRP A 26 14.61 -22.22 -0.64
C TRP A 26 15.20 -21.33 -1.73
N ALA A 27 15.04 -20.01 -1.59
CA ALA A 27 15.55 -19.05 -2.56
C ALA A 27 17.09 -19.10 -2.65
N ASP A 28 17.79 -19.10 -1.53
CA ASP A 28 19.25 -19.21 -1.48
C ASP A 28 19.78 -20.54 -2.09
N LYS A 29 18.99 -21.63 -1.98
CA LYS A 29 19.41 -22.96 -2.45
C LYS A 29 19.07 -23.20 -3.93
N TYR A 30 17.90 -22.77 -4.39
CA TYR A 30 17.34 -23.21 -5.68
C TYR A 30 17.11 -22.09 -6.68
N ARG A 31 16.97 -20.83 -6.22
CA ARG A 31 16.63 -19.70 -7.08
C ARG A 31 17.85 -19.19 -7.85
N PHE A 32 17.72 -19.16 -9.18
CA PHE A 32 18.70 -18.55 -10.05
C PHE A 32 18.07 -17.36 -10.79
N LEU A 33 18.67 -16.17 -10.70
CA LEU A 33 18.21 -14.95 -11.32
C LEU A 33 18.68 -14.85 -12.77
N SER A 34 17.74 -14.72 -13.69
CA SER A 34 18.02 -14.55 -15.11
C SER A 34 18.53 -13.12 -15.40
N PRO A 35 19.50 -12.95 -16.31
CA PRO A 35 19.93 -11.63 -16.78
C PRO A 35 18.81 -10.86 -17.51
N VAL A 36 17.76 -11.55 -17.95
CA VAL A 36 16.58 -10.92 -18.58
C VAL A 36 15.69 -10.24 -17.55
N SER A 37 15.66 -10.73 -16.32
CA SER A 37 14.71 -10.27 -15.28
C SER A 37 15.36 -9.56 -14.11
N SER A 38 16.68 -9.59 -13.99
CA SER A 38 17.42 -9.01 -12.86
C SER A 38 18.66 -8.26 -13.31
N ALA A 39 18.94 -7.12 -12.69
CA ALA A 39 20.17 -6.38 -12.87
C ALA A 39 21.41 -7.15 -12.31
N GLU A 40 21.19 -8.01 -11.32
CA GLU A 40 22.20 -8.88 -10.73
C GLU A 40 21.80 -10.34 -11.03
N SER A 41 22.35 -10.93 -12.11
CA SER A 41 22.09 -12.31 -12.49
C SER A 41 22.95 -13.29 -11.68
N GLY A 42 22.48 -14.53 -11.55
CA GLY A 42 23.20 -15.61 -10.86
C GLY A 42 22.38 -16.20 -9.72
N GLN A 43 23.05 -16.94 -8.82
CA GLN A 43 22.40 -17.53 -7.65
C GLN A 43 21.80 -16.42 -6.76
N TYR A 44 20.50 -16.54 -6.43
CA TYR A 44 19.86 -15.64 -5.47
C TYR A 44 20.56 -15.72 -4.11
N ARG A 45 20.70 -14.60 -3.46
CA ARG A 45 21.32 -14.52 -2.13
C ARG A 45 20.50 -13.57 -1.24
N THR A 46 19.83 -14.13 -0.26
CA THR A 46 19.10 -13.37 0.76
C THR A 46 20.00 -12.34 1.47
N SER A 47 21.30 -12.61 1.60
CA SER A 47 22.28 -11.68 2.17
C SER A 47 22.43 -10.37 1.39
N ARG A 48 21.96 -10.31 0.13
CA ARG A 48 21.94 -9.08 -0.68
C ARG A 48 20.84 -8.11 -0.24
N THR A 49 19.71 -8.65 0.20
CA THR A 49 18.54 -7.93 0.71
C THR A 49 18.09 -8.53 2.05
N PRO A 50 18.93 -8.41 3.12
CA PRO A 50 18.73 -9.17 4.37
C PRO A 50 17.38 -8.90 5.04
N TYR A 51 16.83 -7.73 4.86
CA TYR A 51 15.49 -7.34 5.35
C TYR A 51 14.35 -8.18 4.74
N LEU A 52 14.55 -8.82 3.58
CA LEU A 52 13.53 -9.70 3.00
C LEU A 52 13.50 -11.10 3.64
N ARG A 53 14.50 -11.48 4.42
CA ARG A 53 14.59 -12.81 5.02
C ARG A 53 13.33 -13.12 5.84
N ASP A 54 13.09 -12.35 6.86
CA ASP A 54 11.99 -12.59 7.80
C ASP A 54 10.63 -12.45 7.12
N ILE A 55 10.48 -11.48 6.19
CA ILE A 55 9.26 -11.33 5.37
C ILE A 55 8.98 -12.61 4.57
N MET A 56 9.99 -13.16 3.90
CA MET A 56 9.88 -14.42 3.15
C MET A 56 9.63 -15.60 4.09
N ASP A 57 10.28 -15.62 5.25
CA ASP A 57 10.16 -16.75 6.17
C ASP A 57 8.79 -16.83 6.84
N CYS A 58 8.11 -15.69 7.08
CA CYS A 58 6.71 -15.63 7.48
C CYS A 58 5.74 -16.27 6.45
N LEU A 59 6.14 -16.33 5.16
CA LEU A 59 5.38 -17.01 4.11
C LEU A 59 5.55 -18.54 4.10
N SER A 60 6.47 -19.07 4.87
CA SER A 60 6.75 -20.51 4.92
C SER A 60 5.58 -21.28 5.52
N VAL A 61 5.38 -22.52 5.08
CA VAL A 61 4.25 -23.36 5.52
C VAL A 61 4.27 -23.68 7.02
N HIS A 62 5.44 -23.56 7.65
CA HIS A 62 5.64 -23.86 9.07
C HIS A 62 5.50 -22.62 9.97
N ASP A 63 5.43 -21.43 9.41
CA ASP A 63 5.23 -20.20 10.14
C ASP A 63 3.72 -20.01 10.45
N SER A 64 3.41 -19.41 11.60
CA SER A 64 2.03 -19.25 12.08
C SER A 64 1.29 -18.09 11.42
N HIS A 65 1.99 -17.04 10.95
CA HIS A 65 1.35 -15.87 10.36
C HIS A 65 0.60 -16.24 9.07
N ARG A 66 -0.63 -15.79 8.97
CA ARG A 66 -1.52 -16.01 7.82
C ARG A 66 -1.56 -14.83 6.88
N LYS A 67 -1.39 -13.61 7.40
CA LYS A 67 -1.41 -12.38 6.61
C LYS A 67 -0.14 -11.59 6.87
N ILE A 68 0.60 -11.32 5.81
CA ILE A 68 1.84 -10.56 5.83
C ILE A 68 1.63 -9.30 5.00
N VAL A 69 1.79 -8.14 5.63
CA VAL A 69 1.60 -6.82 5.00
C VAL A 69 2.96 -6.14 4.85
N PHE A 70 3.30 -5.73 3.64
CA PHE A 70 4.58 -5.09 3.37
C PHE A 70 4.40 -3.73 2.67
N VAL A 71 4.45 -2.66 3.45
CA VAL A 71 4.56 -1.28 2.94
C VAL A 71 5.98 -1.04 2.52
N LYS A 72 6.20 -0.74 1.25
CA LYS A 72 7.55 -0.68 0.69
C LYS A 72 7.80 0.55 -0.18
N ALA A 73 9.05 1.00 -0.21
CA ALA A 73 9.53 1.83 -1.29
C ALA A 73 9.60 1.05 -2.62
N ALA A 74 9.75 1.76 -3.73
CA ALA A 74 9.95 1.13 -5.03
C ALA A 74 11.33 0.44 -5.12
N GLN A 75 11.41 -0.64 -5.92
CA GLN A 75 12.66 -1.33 -6.30
C GLN A 75 13.53 -1.84 -5.14
N ILE A 76 12.92 -2.29 -4.05
CA ILE A 76 13.62 -2.90 -2.89
C ILE A 76 13.43 -4.42 -2.78
N GLY A 77 12.98 -5.07 -3.87
CA GLY A 77 12.92 -6.53 -3.99
C GLY A 77 11.62 -7.18 -3.53
N GLY A 78 10.54 -6.43 -3.25
CA GLY A 78 9.25 -7.00 -2.78
C GLY A 78 8.68 -8.05 -3.74
N THR A 79 8.54 -7.73 -5.03
CA THR A 79 8.03 -8.68 -6.04
C THR A 79 8.97 -9.89 -6.25
N GLU A 80 10.29 -9.74 -6.01
CA GLU A 80 11.22 -10.90 -6.01
C GLU A 80 10.95 -11.82 -4.82
N GLY A 81 10.69 -11.27 -3.62
CA GLY A 81 10.26 -12.05 -2.46
C GLY A 81 8.96 -12.82 -2.74
N ALA A 82 7.98 -12.17 -3.38
CA ALA A 82 6.75 -12.82 -3.83
C ALA A 82 7.02 -13.94 -4.85
N SER A 83 7.92 -13.72 -5.80
CA SER A 83 8.31 -14.73 -6.79
C SER A 83 9.03 -15.93 -6.13
N ASN A 84 9.84 -15.70 -5.10
CA ASN A 84 10.46 -16.76 -4.31
C ASN A 84 9.42 -17.58 -3.56
N PHE A 85 8.37 -16.95 -3.02
CA PHE A 85 7.25 -17.65 -2.41
C PHE A 85 6.49 -18.51 -3.43
N VAL A 86 6.28 -18.03 -4.66
CA VAL A 86 5.71 -18.84 -5.74
C VAL A 86 6.56 -20.07 -6.02
N GLY A 87 7.88 -19.90 -6.18
CA GLY A 87 8.78 -21.02 -6.42
C GLY A 87 8.80 -22.04 -5.28
N TYR A 88 8.84 -21.58 -4.04
CA TYR A 88 8.71 -22.40 -2.83
C TYR A 88 7.38 -23.18 -2.82
N SER A 89 6.29 -22.49 -3.15
CA SER A 89 4.96 -23.11 -3.22
C SER A 89 4.88 -24.19 -4.29
N MET A 90 5.53 -24.02 -5.44
CA MET A 90 5.57 -25.05 -6.50
C MET A 90 6.42 -26.26 -6.13
N HIS A 91 7.49 -26.05 -5.36
CA HIS A 91 8.50 -27.10 -5.11
C HIS A 91 8.29 -27.83 -3.78
N ILE A 92 8.20 -27.08 -2.68
CA ILE A 92 8.24 -27.63 -1.31
C ILE A 92 6.84 -27.84 -0.74
N ALA A 93 5.93 -26.89 -0.94
CA ALA A 93 4.59 -26.88 -0.34
C ALA A 93 3.51 -26.67 -1.40
N PRO A 94 3.31 -27.61 -2.35
CA PRO A 94 2.38 -27.45 -3.45
C PRO A 94 0.97 -27.11 -2.98
N ALA A 95 0.40 -26.05 -3.57
CA ALA A 95 -0.94 -25.58 -3.25
C ALA A 95 -1.49 -24.67 -4.35
N PRO A 96 -2.83 -24.52 -4.45
CA PRO A 96 -3.44 -23.48 -5.28
C PRO A 96 -2.96 -22.10 -4.83
N THR A 97 -2.31 -21.39 -5.74
CA THR A 97 -1.71 -20.06 -5.51
C THR A 97 -2.29 -19.06 -6.49
N MET A 98 -2.70 -17.90 -6.01
CA MET A 98 -3.16 -16.79 -6.85
C MET A 98 -2.19 -15.61 -6.68
N PHE A 99 -1.78 -15.02 -7.81
CA PHE A 99 -0.97 -13.81 -7.85
C PHE A 99 -1.77 -12.71 -8.56
N VAL A 100 -2.15 -11.69 -7.81
CA VAL A 100 -2.96 -10.58 -8.32
C VAL A 100 -2.05 -9.40 -8.65
N GLN A 101 -2.25 -8.82 -9.83
CA GLN A 101 -1.60 -7.60 -10.30
C GLN A 101 -2.67 -6.52 -10.58
N PRO A 102 -2.35 -5.22 -10.62
CA PRO A 102 -3.34 -4.19 -10.89
C PRO A 102 -4.15 -4.38 -12.17
N THR A 103 -3.52 -4.88 -13.25
CA THR A 103 -4.16 -5.07 -14.56
C THR A 103 -3.70 -6.35 -15.25
N ASP A 104 -4.51 -6.88 -16.17
CA ASP A 104 -4.16 -8.05 -16.98
C ASP A 104 -2.88 -7.85 -17.80
N LYS A 105 -2.62 -6.64 -18.28
CA LYS A 105 -1.36 -6.31 -18.96
C LYS A 105 -0.14 -6.43 -18.04
N MET A 106 -0.29 -6.11 -16.77
CA MET A 106 0.77 -6.31 -15.76
C MET A 106 0.92 -7.80 -15.43
N VAL A 107 -0.17 -8.57 -15.42
CA VAL A 107 -0.14 -10.04 -15.29
C VAL A 107 0.71 -10.66 -16.40
N GLU A 108 0.49 -10.29 -17.65
CA GLU A 108 1.31 -10.80 -18.76
C GLU A 108 2.81 -10.47 -18.61
N ARG A 109 3.12 -9.24 -18.14
CA ARG A 109 4.50 -8.81 -17.89
C ARG A 109 5.13 -9.60 -16.75
N LEU A 110 4.38 -9.83 -15.67
CA LEU A 110 4.83 -10.66 -14.54
C LEU A 110 5.12 -12.09 -15.01
N SER A 111 4.20 -12.70 -15.76
CA SER A 111 4.36 -14.05 -16.28
C SER A 111 5.62 -14.18 -17.13
N LYS A 112 5.71 -13.40 -18.21
CA LYS A 112 6.83 -13.47 -19.18
C LYS A 112 8.16 -12.98 -18.62
N GLY A 113 8.14 -11.94 -17.78
CA GLY A 113 9.35 -11.30 -17.29
C GLY A 113 9.91 -11.89 -15.99
N ARG A 114 9.10 -12.59 -15.18
CA ARG A 114 9.54 -13.10 -13.88
C ARG A 114 9.19 -14.57 -13.66
N ILE A 115 7.94 -15.01 -13.87
CA ILE A 115 7.52 -16.38 -13.55
C ILE A 115 8.07 -17.39 -14.54
N ASP A 116 8.00 -17.12 -15.85
CA ASP A 116 8.60 -18.00 -16.86
C ASP A 116 10.11 -18.13 -16.67
N PRO A 117 10.90 -17.04 -16.50
CA PRO A 117 12.33 -17.14 -16.17
C PRO A 117 12.62 -17.81 -14.83
N LEU A 118 11.75 -17.68 -13.82
CA LEU A 118 11.87 -18.41 -12.56
C LEU A 118 11.81 -19.92 -12.79
N ILE A 119 10.81 -20.36 -13.56
CA ILE A 119 10.61 -21.79 -13.87
C ILE A 119 11.76 -22.33 -14.74
N GLU A 120 12.15 -21.58 -15.77
CA GLU A 120 13.18 -22.01 -16.74
C GLU A 120 14.57 -22.13 -16.13
N ASN A 121 14.93 -21.25 -15.18
CA ASN A 121 16.25 -21.19 -14.56
C ASN A 121 16.34 -21.95 -13.22
N CYS A 122 15.27 -22.61 -12.78
CA CYS A 122 15.27 -23.48 -11.61
C CYS A 122 14.98 -24.94 -12.06
N PRO A 123 15.96 -25.86 -12.05
CA PRO A 123 15.78 -27.22 -12.52
C PRO A 123 14.64 -27.96 -11.82
N GLU A 124 14.45 -27.73 -10.53
CA GLU A 124 13.38 -28.34 -9.72
C GLU A 124 11.98 -27.90 -10.16
N LEU A 125 11.83 -26.62 -10.57
CA LEU A 125 10.57 -26.11 -11.10
C LEU A 125 10.33 -26.53 -12.54
N LYS A 126 11.37 -26.51 -13.36
CA LYS A 126 11.30 -26.93 -14.77
C LYS A 126 10.84 -28.39 -14.94
N GLN A 127 11.19 -29.26 -13.99
CA GLN A 127 10.74 -30.66 -13.99
C GLN A 127 9.27 -30.81 -13.58
N ARG A 128 8.69 -29.81 -12.88
CA ARG A 128 7.32 -29.86 -12.35
C ARG A 128 6.31 -29.15 -13.23
N VAL A 129 6.74 -28.12 -13.96
CA VAL A 129 5.85 -27.28 -14.78
C VAL A 129 6.10 -27.58 -16.26
N ALA A 130 5.13 -28.20 -16.91
CA ALA A 130 5.23 -28.47 -18.35
C ALA A 130 5.27 -27.17 -19.17
N PRO A 131 6.02 -27.11 -20.28
CA PRO A 131 6.04 -25.95 -21.17
C PRO A 131 4.65 -25.62 -21.71
N ALA A 132 4.30 -24.33 -21.84
CA ALA A 132 3.00 -23.86 -22.32
C ALA A 132 2.65 -24.35 -23.76
N LYS A 133 3.63 -24.75 -24.55
CA LYS A 133 3.47 -25.28 -25.92
C LYS A 133 3.31 -26.82 -25.98
N SER A 134 3.33 -27.50 -24.86
CA SER A 134 3.09 -28.95 -24.84
C SER A 134 1.61 -29.24 -25.13
N ARG A 135 1.33 -30.20 -26.03
CA ARG A 135 -0.05 -30.61 -26.38
C ARG A 135 -0.86 -31.12 -25.19
N ASP A 136 -0.20 -31.60 -24.15
CA ASP A 136 -0.79 -32.18 -22.94
C ASP A 136 -0.78 -31.22 -21.74
N SER A 137 -0.35 -29.95 -21.93
CA SER A 137 -0.29 -29.00 -20.83
C SER A 137 -1.45 -28.01 -20.91
N ASN A 138 -2.21 -27.89 -19.82
CA ASN A 138 -3.19 -26.82 -19.62
C ASN A 138 -2.52 -25.50 -19.19
N ASN A 139 -1.23 -25.34 -19.47
CA ASN A 139 -0.46 -24.17 -19.09
C ASN A 139 -0.64 -23.05 -20.11
N THR A 140 -1.01 -21.88 -19.60
CA THR A 140 -1.18 -20.65 -20.35
C THR A 140 -0.23 -19.55 -19.84
N ILE A 141 -0.32 -18.36 -20.41
CA ILE A 141 0.40 -17.19 -19.89
C ILE A 141 -0.01 -16.90 -18.44
N THR A 142 -1.31 -16.99 -18.14
CA THR A 142 -1.89 -16.61 -16.84
C THR A 142 -2.04 -17.79 -15.86
N GLN A 143 -1.83 -19.02 -16.31
CA GLN A 143 -1.96 -20.22 -15.46
C GLN A 143 -0.79 -21.17 -15.65
N LYS A 144 -0.23 -21.69 -14.55
CA LYS A 144 0.79 -22.75 -14.54
C LYS A 144 0.33 -23.86 -13.62
N ASN A 145 0.13 -25.06 -14.19
CA ASN A 145 -0.22 -26.25 -13.42
C ASN A 145 1.06 -27.02 -13.04
N PHE A 146 1.06 -27.54 -11.84
CA PHE A 146 2.16 -28.38 -11.32
C PHE A 146 1.57 -29.45 -10.39
N PRO A 147 2.30 -30.56 -10.12
CA PRO A 147 1.81 -31.59 -9.22
C PRO A 147 1.46 -31.06 -7.84
N GLY A 148 0.21 -31.22 -7.43
CA GLY A 148 -0.32 -30.79 -6.13
C GLY A 148 -0.81 -29.34 -6.06
N GLY A 149 -0.83 -28.59 -7.19
CA GLY A 149 -1.33 -27.22 -7.20
C GLY A 149 -1.36 -26.54 -8.56
N LEU A 150 -1.70 -25.28 -8.54
CA LEU A 150 -1.67 -24.40 -9.70
C LEU A 150 -1.25 -22.99 -9.27
N LEU A 151 -0.63 -22.25 -10.16
CA LEU A 151 -0.49 -20.80 -10.05
C LEU A 151 -1.46 -20.16 -11.04
N LEU A 152 -2.34 -19.32 -10.52
CA LEU A 152 -3.24 -18.46 -11.30
C LEU A 152 -2.78 -17.01 -11.14
N MET A 153 -2.55 -16.32 -12.24
CA MET A 153 -2.20 -14.89 -12.26
C MET A 153 -3.36 -14.10 -12.85
N VAL A 154 -3.88 -13.11 -12.11
CA VAL A 154 -5.10 -12.36 -12.48
C VAL A 154 -4.91 -10.86 -12.28
N GLY A 155 -5.64 -10.06 -13.07
CA GLY A 155 -5.75 -8.62 -12.86
C GLY A 155 -6.80 -8.29 -11.79
N ALA A 156 -6.52 -7.29 -10.96
CA ALA A 156 -7.47 -6.78 -9.98
C ALA A 156 -8.72 -6.14 -10.62
N ASN A 157 -8.67 -5.88 -11.91
CA ASN A 157 -9.78 -5.39 -12.73
C ASN A 157 -10.68 -6.51 -13.29
N SER A 158 -10.48 -7.78 -12.92
CA SER A 158 -11.23 -8.95 -13.41
C SER A 158 -11.99 -9.63 -12.30
N ALA A 159 -13.28 -9.32 -12.11
CA ALA A 159 -14.15 -9.96 -11.12
C ALA A 159 -14.22 -11.47 -11.31
N ALA A 160 -14.38 -11.94 -12.55
CA ALA A 160 -14.42 -13.35 -12.89
C ALA A 160 -13.12 -14.09 -12.52
N GLY A 161 -11.96 -13.45 -12.76
CA GLY A 161 -10.66 -14.00 -12.41
C GLY A 161 -10.50 -14.19 -10.90
N LEU A 162 -10.90 -13.20 -10.10
CA LEU A 162 -10.79 -13.21 -8.64
C LEU A 162 -11.71 -14.23 -7.96
N ARG A 163 -12.75 -14.73 -8.66
CA ARG A 163 -13.74 -15.69 -8.11
C ARG A 163 -13.51 -17.12 -8.54
N SER A 164 -12.58 -17.39 -9.42
CA SER A 164 -12.53 -18.62 -10.20
C SER A 164 -12.28 -19.90 -9.40
N VAL A 165 -11.41 -19.87 -8.37
CA VAL A 165 -10.98 -21.09 -7.65
C VAL A 165 -10.71 -20.81 -6.16
N PRO A 166 -10.87 -21.84 -5.27
CA PRO A 166 -10.36 -21.76 -3.90
C PRO A 166 -8.83 -21.70 -3.88
N ILE A 167 -8.28 -20.81 -3.05
CA ILE A 167 -6.85 -20.49 -3.03
C ILE A 167 -6.29 -20.66 -1.63
N ARG A 168 -5.15 -21.35 -1.51
CA ARG A 168 -4.40 -21.42 -0.25
C ARG A 168 -3.40 -20.29 -0.10
N ASN A 169 -2.66 -19.95 -1.16
CA ASN A 169 -1.65 -18.90 -1.15
C ASN A 169 -2.12 -17.74 -2.03
N LEU A 170 -2.26 -16.57 -1.45
CA LEU A 170 -2.70 -15.35 -2.13
C LEU A 170 -1.60 -14.30 -2.08
N ILE A 171 -1.21 -13.78 -3.22
CA ILE A 171 -0.24 -12.68 -3.35
C ILE A 171 -0.96 -11.51 -3.99
N LEU A 172 -0.97 -10.35 -3.34
CA LEU A 172 -1.59 -9.12 -3.77
C LEU A 172 -0.49 -8.06 -3.93
N ASP A 173 -0.02 -7.84 -5.16
CA ASP A 173 1.10 -6.94 -5.45
C ASP A 173 0.59 -5.60 -5.99
N GLU A 174 1.14 -4.50 -5.47
CA GLU A 174 0.77 -3.11 -5.78
C GLU A 174 -0.73 -2.82 -5.53
N VAL A 175 -1.21 -3.18 -4.32
CA VAL A 175 -2.65 -3.09 -3.95
C VAL A 175 -3.21 -1.67 -4.00
N ASP A 176 -2.40 -0.65 -3.80
CA ASP A 176 -2.82 0.75 -3.91
C ASP A 176 -3.16 1.19 -5.35
N ALA A 177 -2.77 0.38 -6.33
CA ALA A 177 -3.13 0.60 -7.74
C ALA A 177 -4.38 -0.19 -8.15
N TYR A 178 -5.06 -0.89 -7.24
CA TYR A 178 -6.29 -1.61 -7.52
C TYR A 178 -7.48 -0.65 -7.57
N PRO A 179 -8.54 -0.93 -8.34
CA PRO A 179 -9.79 -0.18 -8.24
C PRO A 179 -10.37 -0.33 -6.83
N GLN A 180 -11.05 0.72 -6.36
CA GLN A 180 -11.69 0.69 -5.03
C GLN A 180 -12.90 -0.25 -5.01
N ASP A 181 -13.63 -0.29 -6.10
CA ASP A 181 -14.79 -1.15 -6.31
C ASP A 181 -14.70 -1.82 -7.69
N LEU A 182 -15.18 -3.03 -7.79
CA LEU A 182 -15.18 -3.82 -9.02
C LEU A 182 -16.61 -4.11 -9.45
N ASP A 183 -17.14 -3.29 -10.35
CA ASP A 183 -18.47 -3.41 -10.96
C ASP A 183 -19.62 -3.49 -9.92
N GLY A 184 -19.50 -2.80 -8.78
CA GLY A 184 -20.49 -2.82 -7.70
C GLY A 184 -20.44 -4.07 -6.81
N GLU A 185 -19.38 -4.89 -6.94
CA GLU A 185 -19.22 -6.13 -6.16
C GLU A 185 -18.29 -5.99 -4.96
N GLY A 186 -17.73 -4.79 -4.77
CA GLY A 186 -16.83 -4.45 -3.68
C GLY A 186 -15.35 -4.49 -4.05
N SER A 187 -14.50 -4.40 -3.02
CA SER A 187 -13.05 -4.34 -3.18
C SER A 187 -12.47 -5.62 -3.80
N PRO A 188 -11.61 -5.51 -4.84
CA PRO A 188 -10.85 -6.65 -5.38
C PRO A 188 -10.04 -7.40 -4.32
N ILE A 189 -9.53 -6.69 -3.31
CA ILE A 189 -8.78 -7.27 -2.18
C ILE A 189 -9.67 -8.23 -1.42
N ASP A 190 -10.88 -7.80 -1.03
CA ASP A 190 -11.82 -8.61 -0.26
C ASP A 190 -12.35 -9.80 -1.05
N LEU A 191 -12.62 -9.61 -2.36
CA LEU A 191 -13.02 -10.68 -3.27
C LEU A 191 -11.94 -11.77 -3.37
N ALA A 192 -10.66 -11.39 -3.46
CA ALA A 192 -9.54 -12.34 -3.50
C ALA A 192 -9.35 -13.05 -2.14
N ILE A 193 -9.37 -12.31 -1.03
CA ILE A 193 -9.25 -12.87 0.33
C ILE A 193 -10.36 -13.88 0.61
N ALA A 194 -11.58 -13.64 0.14
CA ALA A 194 -12.68 -14.59 0.31
C ALA A 194 -12.38 -15.99 -0.26
N ARG A 195 -11.47 -16.11 -1.25
CA ARG A 195 -11.07 -17.42 -1.85
C ARG A 195 -10.19 -18.24 -0.92
N THR A 196 -9.59 -17.63 0.11
CA THR A 196 -8.70 -18.34 1.04
C THR A 196 -9.44 -19.02 2.19
N ARG A 197 -10.72 -18.72 2.42
CA ARG A 197 -11.50 -19.12 3.60
C ARG A 197 -11.61 -20.62 3.83
N THR A 198 -11.51 -21.44 2.77
CA THR A 198 -11.57 -22.90 2.86
C THR A 198 -10.26 -23.54 3.32
N PHE A 199 -9.18 -22.76 3.39
CA PHE A 199 -7.85 -23.24 3.81
C PHE A 199 -7.49 -22.64 5.17
N PRO A 200 -7.55 -23.39 6.28
CA PRO A 200 -7.19 -22.87 7.61
C PRO A 200 -5.73 -22.44 7.72
N ASN A 201 -4.85 -22.98 6.88
CA ASN A 201 -3.42 -22.67 6.81
C ASN A 201 -3.05 -21.83 5.58
N HIS A 202 -3.96 -20.95 5.15
CA HIS A 202 -3.70 -20.03 4.04
C HIS A 202 -2.59 -19.03 4.36
N LYS A 203 -1.98 -18.49 3.31
CA LYS A 203 -1.02 -17.38 3.36
C LYS A 203 -1.48 -16.26 2.44
N ILE A 204 -1.54 -15.06 2.96
CA ILE A 204 -1.86 -13.83 2.22
C ILE A 204 -0.64 -12.91 2.32
N PHE A 205 -0.05 -12.60 1.19
CA PHE A 205 1.05 -11.63 1.10
C PHE A 205 0.57 -10.38 0.36
N MET A 206 0.44 -9.28 1.08
CA MET A 206 0.06 -7.98 0.54
C MET A 206 1.27 -7.07 0.50
N LEU A 207 1.56 -6.48 -0.65
CA LEU A 207 2.67 -5.55 -0.78
C LEU A 207 2.34 -4.41 -1.74
N SER A 208 2.75 -3.20 -1.39
CA SER A 208 2.56 -2.01 -2.22
C SER A 208 3.47 -0.86 -1.81
N THR A 209 3.71 0.03 -2.76
CA THR A 209 4.06 1.43 -2.48
C THR A 209 2.78 2.15 -2.04
N PRO A 210 2.77 2.89 -0.91
CA PRO A 210 1.57 3.61 -0.48
C PRO A 210 1.32 4.85 -1.35
N THR A 211 0.10 5.36 -1.36
CA THR A 211 -0.30 6.49 -2.21
C THR A 211 -0.73 7.73 -1.40
N ILE A 212 -2.01 7.95 -1.20
CA ILE A 212 -2.57 9.12 -0.51
C ILE A 212 -2.98 8.71 0.90
N GLU A 213 -2.67 9.55 1.88
CA GLU A 213 -3.08 9.37 3.27
C GLU A 213 -4.60 9.24 3.38
N GLY A 214 -5.06 8.27 4.17
CA GLY A 214 -6.47 7.94 4.32
C GLY A 214 -7.10 7.13 3.18
N LEU A 215 -6.49 7.11 1.97
CA LEU A 215 -6.98 6.32 0.82
C LEU A 215 -6.11 5.09 0.51
N SER A 216 -4.88 5.07 1.00
CA SER A 216 -3.95 3.96 0.77
C SER A 216 -4.43 2.67 1.42
N ALA A 217 -4.72 1.65 0.60
CA ALA A 217 -5.15 0.34 1.06
C ALA A 217 -4.05 -0.36 1.87
N ILE A 218 -2.79 -0.29 1.39
CA ILE A 218 -1.68 -0.95 2.09
C ILE A 218 -1.37 -0.28 3.43
N GLU A 219 -1.50 1.05 3.54
CA GLU A 219 -1.32 1.76 4.81
C GLU A 219 -2.39 1.35 5.82
N ARG A 220 -3.66 1.34 5.42
CA ARG A 220 -4.76 0.90 6.28
C ARG A 220 -4.51 -0.51 6.83
N GLU A 221 -4.12 -1.44 5.97
CA GLU A 221 -3.81 -2.81 6.39
C GLU A 221 -2.59 -2.89 7.31
N PHE A 222 -1.58 -2.06 7.11
CA PHE A 222 -0.38 -1.99 7.94
C PHE A 222 -0.67 -1.42 9.33
N LEU A 223 -1.53 -0.40 9.43
CA LEU A 223 -1.89 0.23 10.72
C LEU A 223 -2.58 -0.74 11.67
N GLU A 224 -3.24 -1.78 11.15
CA GLU A 224 -3.89 -2.85 11.94
C GLU A 224 -2.89 -3.93 12.45
N THR A 225 -1.60 -3.83 12.08
CA THR A 225 -0.55 -4.78 12.44
C THR A 225 0.29 -4.29 13.62
N ASP A 226 1.31 -5.07 13.99
CA ASP A 226 2.37 -4.73 14.95
C ASP A 226 3.38 -3.70 14.42
N GLN A 227 3.31 -3.32 13.12
CA GLN A 227 4.06 -2.24 12.48
C GLN A 227 5.58 -2.36 12.64
N ASN A 228 6.19 -3.41 12.09
CA ASN A 228 7.62 -3.60 12.18
C ASN A 228 8.41 -2.64 11.27
N TYR A 229 9.46 -2.05 11.85
CA TYR A 229 10.48 -1.27 11.14
C TYR A 229 11.83 -1.96 11.25
N TYR A 230 12.61 -1.91 10.16
CA TYR A 230 13.93 -2.55 10.14
C TYR A 230 14.94 -1.67 10.85
N HIS A 231 15.43 -2.11 12.01
CA HIS A 231 16.46 -1.44 12.79
C HIS A 231 17.83 -1.98 12.43
N VAL A 232 18.80 -1.08 12.28
CA VAL A 232 20.18 -1.42 11.96
C VAL A 232 21.14 -0.85 13.00
N PRO A 233 22.25 -1.53 13.33
CA PRO A 233 23.22 -1.02 14.30
C PRO A 233 24.00 0.16 13.76
N CYS A 234 24.20 1.18 14.58
CA CYS A 234 25.16 2.25 14.27
C CYS A 234 26.59 1.70 14.31
N PRO A 235 27.44 1.92 13.29
CA PRO A 235 28.81 1.40 13.27
C PRO A 235 29.73 2.06 14.30
N HIS A 236 29.31 3.18 14.91
CA HIS A 236 30.11 3.93 15.88
C HIS A 236 29.73 3.57 17.33
N CYS A 237 28.43 3.51 17.66
CA CYS A 237 27.97 3.27 19.04
C CYS A 237 27.22 1.94 19.23
N GLY A 238 26.96 1.16 18.17
CA GLY A 238 26.28 -0.12 18.23
C GLY A 238 24.76 -0.05 18.46
N VAL A 239 24.18 1.11 18.75
CA VAL A 239 22.74 1.24 19.05
C VAL A 239 21.91 0.98 17.81
N MET A 240 20.87 0.13 17.98
CA MET A 240 19.92 -0.20 16.93
C MET A 240 18.96 0.97 16.67
N GLN A 241 18.77 1.33 15.40
CA GLN A 241 17.93 2.45 15.00
C GLN A 241 17.29 2.22 13.62
N PRO A 242 16.08 2.73 13.36
CA PRO A 242 15.53 2.76 12.02
C PRO A 242 16.20 3.85 11.19
N LEU A 243 16.30 3.63 9.87
CA LEU A 243 16.75 4.67 8.95
C LEU A 243 15.56 5.54 8.54
N VAL A 244 15.59 6.81 8.93
CA VAL A 244 14.58 7.82 8.60
C VAL A 244 15.20 8.95 7.77
N PHE A 245 14.45 9.45 6.78
CA PHE A 245 14.96 10.44 5.82
C PHE A 245 15.45 11.74 6.50
N ALA A 246 14.78 12.17 7.57
CA ALA A 246 15.18 13.38 8.31
C ALA A 246 16.65 13.36 8.82
N ASN A 247 17.24 12.17 8.95
CA ASN A 247 18.62 11.99 9.41
C ASN A 247 19.63 11.82 8.27
N LEU A 248 19.20 11.76 7.03
CA LEU A 248 20.10 11.88 5.89
C LEU A 248 20.55 13.33 5.77
N LYS A 249 21.85 13.59 5.88
CA LYS A 249 22.46 14.93 5.89
C LYS A 249 23.47 15.06 4.76
N TRP A 250 23.46 16.24 4.13
CA TRP A 250 24.43 16.62 3.09
C TRP A 250 24.68 18.11 3.16
N GLU A 251 25.80 18.56 2.60
CA GLU A 251 26.13 19.98 2.44
C GLU A 251 25.20 20.58 1.36
N GLU A 252 24.80 21.83 1.56
CA GLU A 252 23.95 22.53 0.59
C GLU A 252 24.59 22.53 -0.81
N GLY A 253 23.79 22.13 -1.81
CA GLY A 253 24.25 22.01 -3.20
C GLY A 253 25.20 20.84 -3.47
N LYS A 254 25.55 20.00 -2.49
CA LYS A 254 26.52 18.91 -2.63
C LYS A 254 25.95 17.55 -2.18
N PRO A 255 24.98 16.98 -2.88
CA PRO A 255 24.35 15.70 -2.51
C PRO A 255 25.34 14.52 -2.41
N GLN A 256 26.50 14.59 -3.10
CA GLN A 256 27.58 13.61 -3.00
C GLN A 256 28.21 13.52 -1.60
N THR A 257 27.96 14.50 -0.74
CA THR A 257 28.43 14.49 0.66
C THR A 257 27.45 13.77 1.61
N ALA A 258 26.37 13.16 1.07
CA ALA A 258 25.32 12.54 1.85
C ALA A 258 25.85 11.49 2.83
N LYS A 259 25.50 11.66 4.11
CA LYS A 259 25.80 10.75 5.22
C LYS A 259 24.58 10.65 6.13
N TYR A 260 24.45 9.53 6.79
CA TYR A 260 23.36 9.32 7.75
C TYR A 260 23.81 9.73 9.16
N LYS A 261 23.07 10.62 9.81
CA LYS A 261 23.35 11.04 11.20
C LYS A 261 22.71 10.05 12.16
N CYS A 262 23.51 9.43 13.02
CA CYS A 262 23.02 8.56 14.07
C CYS A 262 22.11 9.32 15.05
N ASN A 263 20.96 8.76 15.39
CA ASN A 263 20.00 9.34 16.34
C ASN A 263 20.53 9.39 17.78
N HIS A 264 21.45 8.49 18.12
CA HIS A 264 21.93 8.31 19.47
C HIS A 264 23.25 9.05 19.73
N CYS A 265 24.32 8.75 18.97
CA CYS A 265 25.64 9.38 19.20
C CYS A 265 25.89 10.64 18.37
N GLY A 266 25.01 10.95 17.38
CA GLY A 266 25.16 12.13 16.52
C GLY A 266 26.21 12.00 15.41
N GLU A 267 27.01 10.92 15.37
CA GLU A 267 28.05 10.70 14.39
C GLU A 267 27.49 10.50 12.97
N LEU A 268 28.26 10.94 11.98
CA LEU A 268 27.91 10.85 10.56
C LEU A 268 28.41 9.53 9.96
N ILE A 269 27.48 8.66 9.59
CA ILE A 269 27.73 7.34 9.03
C ILE A 269 27.88 7.45 7.51
N ALA A 270 29.01 7.01 6.97
CA ALA A 270 29.20 6.91 5.52
C ALA A 270 28.48 5.69 4.93
N GLU A 271 27.98 5.79 3.69
CA GLU A 271 27.18 4.75 3.05
C GLU A 271 27.88 3.39 2.93
N ARG A 272 29.22 3.35 2.86
CA ARG A 272 29.99 2.11 2.83
C ARG A 272 29.69 1.15 3.99
N HIS A 273 29.24 1.68 5.14
CA HIS A 273 28.85 0.87 6.31
C HIS A 273 27.49 0.19 6.14
N LYS A 274 26.68 0.62 5.14
CA LYS A 274 25.32 0.12 4.92
C LYS A 274 25.27 -1.40 4.76
N ILE A 275 26.26 -2.01 4.09
CA ILE A 275 26.29 -3.47 3.91
C ILE A 275 26.30 -4.18 5.26
N THR A 276 27.22 -3.81 6.15
CA THR A 276 27.33 -4.41 7.50
C THR A 276 26.12 -4.06 8.37
N MET A 277 25.61 -2.82 8.28
CA MET A 277 24.42 -2.39 9.01
C MET A 277 23.19 -3.24 8.62
N LEU A 278 22.96 -3.43 7.31
CA LEU A 278 21.84 -4.22 6.82
C LEU A 278 21.97 -5.70 7.21
N ALA A 279 23.19 -6.27 7.13
CA ALA A 279 23.43 -7.66 7.48
C ALA A 279 23.15 -7.98 8.95
N ASN A 280 23.28 -6.99 9.84
CA ASN A 280 23.06 -7.11 11.28
C ASN A 280 21.76 -6.39 11.74
N GLY A 281 20.88 -6.07 10.79
CA GLY A 281 19.59 -5.48 11.10
C GLY A 281 18.58 -6.50 11.59
N GLN A 282 17.53 -6.00 12.24
CA GLN A 282 16.40 -6.80 12.71
C GLN A 282 15.10 -6.00 12.63
N TRP A 283 14.00 -6.69 12.46
CA TRP A 283 12.67 -6.11 12.51
C TRP A 283 12.25 -5.89 13.97
N VAL A 284 11.70 -4.71 14.25
CA VAL A 284 11.27 -4.31 15.61
C VAL A 284 9.86 -3.74 15.50
N PRO A 285 8.88 -4.30 16.24
CA PRO A 285 7.51 -3.80 16.24
C PRO A 285 7.42 -2.43 16.91
N ALA A 286 6.77 -1.47 16.25
CA ALA A 286 6.43 -0.17 16.82
C ALA A 286 5.16 -0.24 17.69
N LYS A 287 4.33 -1.27 17.46
CA LYS A 287 3.09 -1.56 18.17
C LYS A 287 3.12 -2.95 18.79
N PRO A 288 3.98 -3.20 19.80
CA PRO A 288 4.13 -4.52 20.39
C PRO A 288 2.83 -5.04 21.03
N GLU A 289 1.92 -4.15 21.41
CA GLU A 289 0.58 -4.49 21.90
C GLU A 289 -0.31 -5.16 20.83
N ASN A 290 -0.02 -4.96 19.55
CA ASN A 290 -0.76 -5.56 18.43
C ASN A 290 -0.11 -6.86 17.92
N VAL A 291 0.97 -7.33 18.54
CA VAL A 291 1.61 -8.60 18.14
C VAL A 291 0.60 -9.73 18.25
N ASN A 292 0.36 -10.42 17.14
CA ASN A 292 -0.45 -11.62 17.10
C ASN A 292 0.16 -12.66 16.16
N HIS A 293 -0.30 -13.90 16.25
CA HIS A 293 0.25 -15.01 15.47
C HIS A 293 -0.34 -15.13 14.06
N ASP A 294 -1.35 -14.34 13.72
CA ASP A 294 -2.05 -14.42 12.44
C ASP A 294 -1.61 -13.34 11.46
N VAL A 295 -1.28 -12.12 11.95
CA VAL A 295 -1.00 -10.96 11.10
C VAL A 295 0.29 -10.28 11.53
N ILE A 296 1.14 -9.95 10.55
CA ILE A 296 2.39 -9.20 10.77
C ILE A 296 2.57 -8.15 9.68
N GLY A 297 3.09 -6.98 10.05
CA GLY A 297 3.31 -5.88 9.11
C GLY A 297 4.76 -5.39 9.10
N PHE A 298 5.24 -5.02 7.92
CA PHE A 298 6.59 -4.54 7.68
C PHE A 298 6.57 -3.24 6.88
N HIS A 299 7.44 -2.30 7.25
CA HIS A 299 7.63 -1.06 6.50
C HIS A 299 9.11 -0.86 6.14
N LEU A 300 9.39 -0.53 4.88
CA LEU A 300 10.76 -0.30 4.42
C LEU A 300 10.84 0.83 3.39
N ASN A 301 11.73 1.81 3.63
CA ASN A 301 12.03 2.90 2.70
C ASN A 301 13.32 2.64 1.89
N SER A 302 13.63 3.50 0.91
CA SER A 302 14.80 3.33 0.03
C SER A 302 16.16 3.62 0.70
N LEU A 303 16.20 4.15 1.93
CA LEU A 303 17.48 4.28 2.65
C LEU A 303 18.14 2.92 2.92
N TYR A 304 17.33 1.86 2.96
CA TYR A 304 17.77 0.46 3.07
C TYR A 304 18.14 -0.18 1.73
N SER A 305 18.00 0.52 0.61
CA SER A 305 18.36 -0.03 -0.71
C SER A 305 19.80 -0.56 -0.69
N PRO A 306 20.08 -1.77 -1.23
CA PRO A 306 21.41 -2.35 -1.22
C PRO A 306 22.47 -1.43 -1.81
N TYR A 307 23.70 -1.53 -1.30
CA TYR A 307 24.81 -0.76 -1.84
C TYR A 307 24.98 -1.00 -3.34
N GLY A 308 25.06 0.09 -4.12
CA GLY A 308 25.15 0.05 -5.58
C GLY A 308 23.80 0.10 -6.32
N TRP A 309 22.66 0.06 -5.61
CA TRP A 309 21.34 0.29 -6.20
C TRP A 309 20.97 1.78 -6.08
N HIS A 310 20.05 2.12 -5.16
CA HIS A 310 19.65 3.50 -4.90
C HIS A 310 20.47 4.06 -3.72
N SER A 311 21.51 4.84 -4.02
CA SER A 311 22.45 5.34 -3.00
C SER A 311 21.85 6.50 -2.18
N TRP A 312 22.41 6.75 -0.99
CA TRP A 312 22.04 7.92 -0.18
C TRP A 312 22.31 9.25 -0.92
N GLU A 313 23.37 9.29 -1.74
CA GLU A 313 23.62 10.43 -2.63
C GLU A 313 22.50 10.62 -3.64
N GLN A 314 22.04 9.53 -4.29
CA GLN A 314 20.97 9.60 -5.27
C GLN A 314 19.64 10.02 -4.61
N ILE A 315 19.33 9.50 -3.42
CA ILE A 315 18.16 9.90 -2.63
C ILE A 315 18.19 11.41 -2.32
N ALA A 316 19.36 11.95 -1.95
CA ALA A 316 19.53 13.38 -1.72
C ALA A 316 19.32 14.20 -3.00
N ARG A 317 19.82 13.74 -4.17
CA ARG A 317 19.62 14.37 -5.49
C ARG A 317 18.14 14.38 -5.88
N ASP A 318 17.47 13.24 -5.71
CA ASP A 318 16.05 13.09 -6.04
C ASP A 318 15.19 14.03 -5.20
N PHE A 319 15.50 14.14 -3.90
CA PHE A 319 14.81 15.09 -3.02
C PHE A 319 15.04 16.55 -3.44
N ILE A 320 16.29 16.94 -3.73
CA ILE A 320 16.60 18.31 -4.17
C ILE A 320 15.83 18.64 -5.45
N ALA A 321 15.73 17.71 -6.39
CA ALA A 321 15.00 17.89 -7.65
C ALA A 321 13.47 17.90 -7.46
N ALA A 322 12.97 17.33 -6.36
CA ALA A 322 11.54 17.19 -6.09
C ALA A 322 10.98 18.29 -5.15
N LYS A 323 11.78 18.81 -4.22
CA LYS A 323 11.29 19.61 -3.07
C LYS A 323 10.47 20.84 -3.43
N GLU A 324 10.74 21.49 -4.57
CA GLU A 324 10.03 22.69 -5.02
C GLU A 324 8.79 22.38 -5.88
N ASN A 325 8.54 21.11 -6.21
CA ASN A 325 7.42 20.71 -7.03
C ASN A 325 6.55 19.67 -6.30
N PRO A 326 5.32 20.03 -5.88
CA PRO A 326 4.44 19.15 -5.10
C PRO A 326 4.22 17.77 -5.75
N SER A 327 4.01 17.72 -7.08
CA SER A 327 3.80 16.46 -7.79
C SER A 327 5.04 15.55 -7.78
N LYS A 328 6.23 16.12 -7.94
CA LYS A 328 7.49 15.36 -7.83
C LYS A 328 7.77 14.95 -6.39
N LEU A 329 7.47 15.84 -5.43
CA LEU A 329 7.63 15.53 -4.01
C LEU A 329 6.69 14.41 -3.56
N LYS A 330 5.43 14.38 -4.05
CA LYS A 330 4.50 13.26 -3.85
C LYS A 330 5.13 11.94 -4.33
N VAL A 331 5.65 11.90 -5.55
CA VAL A 331 6.33 10.71 -6.09
C VAL A 331 7.51 10.31 -5.20
N PHE A 332 8.36 11.25 -4.76
CA PHE A 332 9.49 10.98 -3.88
C PHE A 332 9.02 10.39 -2.54
N VAL A 333 8.01 10.97 -1.89
CA VAL A 333 7.47 10.48 -0.61
C VAL A 333 6.92 9.06 -0.77
N ASN A 334 6.09 8.82 -1.77
CA ASN A 334 5.48 7.50 -1.97
C ASN A 334 6.52 6.45 -2.38
N THR A 335 7.34 6.73 -3.39
CA THR A 335 8.21 5.71 -4.01
C THR A 335 9.57 5.56 -3.34
N THR A 336 10.12 6.62 -2.72
CA THR A 336 11.42 6.58 -2.06
C THR A 336 11.28 6.38 -0.56
N LEU A 337 10.34 7.10 0.09
CA LEU A 337 10.15 6.96 1.53
C LEU A 337 9.18 5.84 1.91
N GLY A 338 8.39 5.34 0.95
CA GLY A 338 7.35 4.34 1.24
C GLY A 338 6.30 4.88 2.20
N GLN A 339 5.99 6.18 2.11
CA GLN A 339 5.04 6.88 2.97
C GLN A 339 3.89 7.41 2.13
N THR A 340 2.73 7.55 2.75
CA THR A 340 1.59 8.21 2.13
C THR A 340 1.85 9.71 1.97
N TRP A 341 1.24 10.27 0.93
CA TRP A 341 1.23 11.70 0.69
C TRP A 341 0.01 12.32 1.33
N ALA A 342 0.22 13.20 2.32
CA ALA A 342 -0.84 14.07 2.81
C ALA A 342 -1.14 15.13 1.73
N GLU A 343 -2.29 15.06 1.09
CA GLU A 343 -2.76 16.16 0.26
C GLU A 343 -3.03 17.34 1.19
N LYS A 344 -2.11 18.28 1.24
CA LYS A 344 -2.44 19.58 1.78
C LYS A 344 -3.45 20.15 0.81
N GLY A 345 -4.74 20.07 1.16
CA GLY A 345 -5.74 20.87 0.47
C GLY A 345 -5.20 22.28 0.36
N GLU A 346 -5.42 22.95 -0.76
CA GLU A 346 -5.17 24.39 -0.91
C GLU A 346 -6.13 25.16 0.01
N ALA A 347 -6.14 24.85 1.30
CA ALA A 347 -6.72 25.74 2.28
C ALA A 347 -5.79 26.96 2.31
N PRO A 348 -6.21 28.13 1.83
CA PRO A 348 -5.44 29.34 1.97
C PRO A 348 -5.06 29.45 3.45
N PRO A 349 -3.84 29.91 3.80
CA PRO A 349 -3.41 29.97 5.18
C PRO A 349 -4.48 30.66 6.00
N TYR A 350 -5.18 29.91 6.85
CA TYR A 350 -6.35 30.42 7.61
C TYR A 350 -6.03 31.73 8.35
N LYS A 351 -4.76 31.92 8.74
CA LYS A 351 -4.25 33.14 9.34
C LYS A 351 -4.43 34.38 8.46
N ASN A 352 -4.28 34.25 7.14
CA ASN A 352 -4.49 35.34 6.21
C ASN A 352 -5.98 35.74 6.13
N LEU A 353 -6.86 34.74 6.10
CA LEU A 353 -8.32 34.97 6.16
C LEU A 353 -8.72 35.51 7.53
N TYR A 354 -8.21 34.94 8.62
CA TYR A 354 -8.47 35.40 9.97
C TYR A 354 -8.03 36.85 10.20
N ASN A 355 -6.86 37.25 9.71
CA ASN A 355 -6.37 38.63 9.82
C ASN A 355 -7.14 39.64 8.96
N ARG A 356 -7.80 39.18 7.91
CA ARG A 356 -8.63 39.99 7.01
C ARG A 356 -10.11 40.02 7.39
N ARG A 357 -10.50 39.24 8.44
CA ARG A 357 -11.91 39.26 8.89
C ARG A 357 -12.36 40.64 9.27
N GLU A 358 -13.55 40.99 8.82
CA GLU A 358 -14.22 42.20 9.23
C GLU A 358 -14.98 41.99 10.55
N GLN A 359 -15.15 43.09 11.32
CA GLN A 359 -15.88 43.03 12.58
C GLN A 359 -17.34 43.33 12.34
N TYR A 360 -18.15 42.32 12.09
CA TYR A 360 -19.60 42.41 12.09
C TYR A 360 -20.21 41.34 13.00
N LYS A 361 -21.44 41.55 13.43
CA LYS A 361 -22.11 40.63 14.34
C LYS A 361 -22.64 39.43 13.55
N THR A 362 -22.32 38.20 13.99
CA THR A 362 -22.92 36.95 13.44
C THR A 362 -24.45 37.02 13.51
N ASN A 363 -25.10 36.35 12.60
CA ASN A 363 -26.57 36.35 12.43
C ASN A 363 -27.17 37.72 12.14
N HIS A 364 -26.38 38.70 11.69
CA HIS A 364 -26.85 40.02 11.25
C HIS A 364 -26.34 40.31 9.85
N VAL A 365 -27.25 40.80 9.01
CA VAL A 365 -26.96 41.12 7.61
C VAL A 365 -26.30 42.49 7.52
N PRO A 366 -25.09 42.65 6.95
CA PRO A 366 -24.47 43.92 6.66
C PRO A 366 -25.33 44.80 5.72
N ALA A 367 -25.17 46.14 5.81
CA ALA A 367 -26.04 47.10 5.15
C ALA A 367 -26.05 47.02 3.62
N ASP A 368 -24.93 46.60 3.01
CA ASP A 368 -24.72 46.53 1.57
C ASP A 368 -25.09 45.17 0.95
N VAL A 369 -25.53 44.21 1.77
CA VAL A 369 -26.01 42.90 1.29
C VAL A 369 -27.37 43.05 0.62
N CYS A 370 -27.52 42.45 -0.56
CA CYS A 370 -28.73 42.49 -1.39
C CYS A 370 -29.62 41.25 -1.21
N PHE A 371 -29.01 40.07 -1.02
CA PHE A 371 -29.73 38.80 -0.83
C PHE A 371 -28.86 37.76 -0.13
N LEU A 372 -29.49 36.69 0.39
CA LEU A 372 -28.83 35.56 1.03
C LEU A 372 -28.96 34.29 0.21
N THR A 373 -27.89 33.47 0.23
CA THR A 373 -27.90 32.08 -0.25
C THR A 373 -27.41 31.18 0.84
N ALA A 374 -27.68 29.85 0.72
CA ALA A 374 -27.15 28.84 1.59
C ALA A 374 -26.45 27.74 0.76
N GLY A 375 -25.30 27.28 1.23
CA GLY A 375 -24.64 26.07 0.76
C GLY A 375 -24.68 25.01 1.84
N VAL A 376 -25.03 23.77 1.50
CA VAL A 376 -25.12 22.63 2.43
C VAL A 376 -24.23 21.50 1.95
N ASP A 377 -23.30 21.09 2.80
CA ASP A 377 -22.48 19.88 2.63
C ASP A 377 -23.10 18.73 3.40
N VAL A 378 -23.22 17.55 2.76
CA VAL A 378 -23.85 16.37 3.33
C VAL A 378 -22.79 15.34 3.72
N GLN A 379 -22.67 15.10 5.03
CA GLN A 379 -21.83 14.06 5.60
C GLN A 379 -22.71 12.89 6.09
N ARG A 380 -22.10 11.81 6.59
CA ARG A 380 -22.85 10.63 7.08
C ARG A 380 -23.68 10.95 8.33
N ASP A 381 -23.12 11.75 9.22
CA ASP A 381 -23.57 11.98 10.59
C ASP A 381 -23.99 13.43 10.88
N ARG A 382 -23.97 14.29 9.86
CA ARG A 382 -24.30 15.70 9.98
C ARG A 382 -24.52 16.39 8.64
N LEU A 383 -25.19 17.54 8.69
CA LEU A 383 -25.21 18.55 7.62
C LEU A 383 -24.40 19.76 8.09
N GLU A 384 -23.54 20.29 7.24
CA GLU A 384 -22.82 21.54 7.48
C GLU A 384 -23.37 22.59 6.51
N LEU A 385 -23.87 23.72 7.02
CA LEU A 385 -24.42 24.76 6.17
C LEU A 385 -23.79 26.11 6.46
N GLU A 386 -23.57 26.88 5.39
CA GLU A 386 -23.16 28.27 5.45
C GLU A 386 -24.17 29.16 4.75
N ILE A 387 -24.55 30.25 5.43
CA ILE A 387 -25.42 31.28 4.89
C ILE A 387 -24.56 32.49 4.49
N VAL A 388 -24.63 32.85 3.21
CA VAL A 388 -23.78 33.86 2.59
C VAL A 388 -24.64 35.02 2.09
N GLY A 389 -24.29 36.26 2.52
CA GLY A 389 -24.87 37.48 2.02
C GLY A 389 -24.06 38.04 0.84
N TRP A 390 -24.73 38.39 -0.24
CA TRP A 390 -24.15 38.90 -1.47
C TRP A 390 -24.46 40.37 -1.71
N CYS A 391 -23.41 41.16 -2.07
CA CYS A 391 -23.50 42.54 -2.44
C CYS A 391 -23.58 42.71 -3.96
N ALA A 392 -24.02 43.90 -4.41
CA ALA A 392 -24.13 44.24 -5.83
C ALA A 392 -22.77 44.21 -6.56
N ASP A 393 -21.68 44.49 -5.86
CA ASP A 393 -20.32 44.49 -6.35
C ASP A 393 -19.65 43.09 -6.27
N LYS A 394 -20.42 42.05 -5.99
CA LYS A 394 -19.99 40.64 -5.84
C LYS A 394 -19.15 40.35 -4.58
N ARG A 395 -19.00 41.29 -3.65
CA ARG A 395 -18.50 40.94 -2.32
C ARG A 395 -19.48 40.03 -1.60
N SER A 396 -18.97 39.16 -0.74
CA SER A 396 -19.79 38.26 0.06
C SER A 396 -19.41 38.33 1.55
N TYR A 397 -20.38 38.06 2.40
CA TYR A 397 -20.24 37.97 3.86
C TYR A 397 -20.76 36.64 4.34
N SER A 398 -19.97 35.92 5.16
CA SER A 398 -20.44 34.74 5.91
C SER A 398 -21.36 35.23 7.03
N ILE A 399 -22.65 35.02 6.91
CA ILE A 399 -23.66 35.53 7.84
C ILE A 399 -23.83 34.56 9.02
N ASP A 400 -23.94 33.27 8.72
CA ASP A 400 -24.15 32.24 9.71
C ASP A 400 -23.53 30.92 9.23
N TYR A 401 -23.02 30.13 10.17
CA TYR A 401 -22.49 28.76 9.90
C TYR A 401 -23.03 27.81 10.96
N ARG A 402 -23.65 26.72 10.54
CA ARG A 402 -24.24 25.71 11.45
C ARG A 402 -23.86 24.29 11.07
N VAL A 403 -23.82 23.47 12.10
CA VAL A 403 -23.71 22.02 11.97
C VAL A 403 -24.98 21.41 12.56
N ILE A 404 -25.69 20.63 11.77
CA ILE A 404 -26.88 19.89 12.18
C ILE A 404 -26.46 18.43 12.31
N GLU A 405 -26.28 17.97 13.55
CA GLU A 405 -25.85 16.61 13.85
C GLU A 405 -27.00 15.61 13.71
N GLY A 406 -26.72 14.44 13.12
CA GLY A 406 -27.64 13.33 13.00
C GLY A 406 -27.44 12.50 11.73
N ASP A 407 -28.07 11.33 11.68
CA ASP A 407 -28.01 10.41 10.55
C ASP A 407 -28.71 10.99 9.32
N THR A 408 -27.97 11.29 8.26
CA THR A 408 -28.50 11.89 7.01
C THR A 408 -29.25 10.90 6.14
N ALA A 409 -29.26 9.61 6.47
CA ALA A 409 -30.20 8.64 5.88
C ALA A 409 -31.61 8.70 6.51
N GLY A 410 -31.78 9.36 7.66
CA GLY A 410 -33.05 9.63 8.31
C GLY A 410 -33.66 10.96 7.89
N THR A 411 -34.89 11.27 8.33
CA THR A 411 -35.60 12.50 7.99
C THR A 411 -35.33 13.67 8.96
N ALA A 412 -34.95 13.40 10.21
CA ALA A 412 -34.84 14.38 11.28
C ALA A 412 -33.91 15.55 10.95
N VAL A 413 -32.71 15.28 10.42
CA VAL A 413 -31.74 16.33 10.05
C VAL A 413 -32.23 17.19 8.89
N TRP A 414 -33.07 16.65 8.01
CA TRP A 414 -33.68 17.37 6.89
C TRP A 414 -34.83 18.26 7.36
N ASP A 415 -35.60 17.82 8.39
CA ASP A 415 -36.63 18.65 9.03
C ASP A 415 -35.97 19.83 9.74
N ASP A 416 -34.83 19.64 10.43
CA ASP A 416 -34.06 20.72 11.04
C ASP A 416 -33.49 21.69 9.98
N LEU A 417 -32.99 21.18 8.86
CA LEU A 417 -32.55 22.01 7.73
C LEU A 417 -33.71 22.83 7.16
N ALA A 418 -34.88 22.23 7.01
CA ALA A 418 -36.09 22.93 6.54
C ALA A 418 -36.50 24.07 7.50
N ALA A 419 -36.35 23.87 8.82
CA ALA A 419 -36.59 24.90 9.82
C ALA A 419 -35.64 26.09 9.63
N VAL A 420 -34.33 25.84 9.39
CA VAL A 420 -33.35 26.89 9.11
C VAL A 420 -33.68 27.66 7.84
N VAL A 421 -34.11 26.98 6.77
CA VAL A 421 -34.52 27.67 5.52
C VAL A 421 -35.69 28.63 5.74
N GLY A 422 -36.56 28.36 6.72
CA GLY A 422 -37.67 29.21 7.13
C GLY A 422 -37.27 30.45 7.93
N GLU A 423 -36.05 30.52 8.47
CA GLU A 423 -35.57 31.63 9.29
C GLU A 423 -35.41 32.94 8.51
N ARG A 424 -35.27 34.04 9.26
CA ARG A 424 -35.03 35.39 8.76
C ARG A 424 -33.84 36.00 9.48
N TRP A 425 -32.97 36.66 8.74
CA TRP A 425 -31.77 37.29 9.27
C TRP A 425 -31.95 38.81 9.33
N PRO A 426 -31.86 39.40 10.53
CA PRO A 426 -32.12 40.84 10.72
C PRO A 426 -30.97 41.72 10.23
N ARG A 427 -31.29 42.85 9.65
CA ARG A 427 -30.38 43.96 9.37
C ARG A 427 -30.62 45.10 10.36
N LYS A 428 -29.61 45.96 10.59
CA LYS A 428 -29.71 47.06 11.57
C LYS A 428 -30.85 48.05 11.31
N ASP A 429 -31.34 48.19 10.08
CA ASP A 429 -32.45 49.05 9.70
C ASP A 429 -33.83 48.41 9.92
N GLY A 430 -33.89 47.25 10.53
CA GLY A 430 -35.12 46.52 10.83
C GLY A 430 -35.65 45.65 9.69
N MET A 431 -34.97 45.61 8.54
CA MET A 431 -35.32 44.67 7.48
C MET A 431 -34.85 43.24 7.82
N GLU A 432 -35.62 42.26 7.37
CA GLU A 432 -35.33 40.82 7.54
C GLU A 432 -35.13 40.16 6.17
N PHE A 433 -34.08 39.33 6.07
CA PHE A 433 -33.67 38.67 4.84
C PHE A 433 -33.95 37.17 4.89
N PRO A 434 -34.70 36.63 3.91
CA PRO A 434 -34.81 35.17 3.73
C PRO A 434 -33.62 34.64 2.92
N ILE A 435 -33.36 33.33 3.04
CA ILE A 435 -32.57 32.61 2.05
C ILE A 435 -33.33 32.60 0.72
N ARG A 436 -32.69 33.06 -0.35
CA ARG A 436 -33.29 33.12 -1.69
C ARG A 436 -32.99 31.90 -2.55
N MET A 437 -31.87 31.26 -2.29
CA MET A 437 -31.44 30.08 -3.00
C MET A 437 -30.60 29.19 -2.06
N MET A 438 -30.79 27.90 -2.11
CA MET A 438 -30.00 26.91 -1.41
C MET A 438 -29.46 25.89 -2.41
N ALA A 439 -28.19 25.51 -2.25
CA ALA A 439 -27.58 24.41 -2.94
C ALA A 439 -27.20 23.34 -1.90
N VAL A 440 -27.51 22.09 -2.19
CA VAL A 440 -27.18 20.94 -1.37
C VAL A 440 -26.22 20.05 -2.16
N ASP A 441 -25.11 19.67 -1.54
CA ASP A 441 -24.18 18.72 -2.15
C ASP A 441 -24.81 17.32 -2.25
N THR A 442 -24.67 16.70 -3.41
CA THR A 442 -25.18 15.35 -3.69
C THR A 442 -24.08 14.29 -3.75
N GLY A 443 -22.85 14.63 -3.33
CA GLY A 443 -21.69 13.74 -3.36
C GLY A 443 -21.80 12.53 -2.43
N TYR A 444 -22.57 12.66 -1.34
CA TYR A 444 -22.87 11.58 -0.40
C TYR A 444 -24.39 11.35 -0.34
N ASN A 445 -24.78 10.05 -0.27
CA ASN A 445 -26.17 9.60 -0.08
C ASN A 445 -27.19 10.18 -1.11
N THR A 446 -26.82 10.21 -2.37
CA THR A 446 -27.52 10.81 -3.52
C THR A 446 -29.02 10.44 -3.64
N THR A 447 -29.44 9.31 -3.07
CA THR A 447 -30.84 8.84 -3.09
C THR A 447 -31.72 9.51 -2.05
N HIS A 448 -31.15 10.18 -1.05
CA HIS A 448 -31.86 10.88 0.03
C HIS A 448 -31.83 12.41 -0.11
N VAL A 449 -30.87 12.95 -0.87
CA VAL A 449 -30.75 14.36 -1.25
C VAL A 449 -31.60 14.64 -2.49
#